data_e35405d405e551ff4b8e077d3d994324
#
_entry.id   e35405d405e551ff4b8e077d3d994324
#
_cell.length_a   1.000
_cell.length_b   1.000
_cell.length_c   1.000
_cell.angle_alpha   90.00
_cell.angle_beta   90.00
_cell.angle_gamma   90.00
#
_symmetry.space_group_name_H-M   'P 1'
#
loop_
_entity.id
_entity.type
_entity.pdbx_description
1 polymer ?
#
loop_
_entity_poly.entity_id
_entity_poly.type
_entity_poly.pdbx_seq_one_letter_code
_entity_poly.pdbx_strand_id
1 'polypeptide(L)'
;MKALLLAGLAAAVPASASVPAANAEELSTYVTARAADALGDPARAAQLFANLSRERPGDLTLKRRAVIGAIAAGDSRLALQLARAMPIAETPLDARMLIVADELRSGREKRAVDILRTKAGIIDSSFLAPFVEAWALADSRNPKALDALAQVTPGSVLSAQLNEQRAFLYLKLKQPQDAAPFAKIAVASAGGRADRLRLALADGFLAAGDKATALAMVEGDGPALAEGRSRIAAGKLTGQAIDSGSKAFGELMVGMALALGRMTDKGLPIAFAQVGRYANPQNSAGAILLALLLEDDGRPTDALDILHAIDPADPFANQAADAEIRMLIDSNRQQEALRRAQELVAARASPDAFARLGVVHVEMKNYAAAADAYGRAIQAAATAASSDEPWMLRLYRASALEQSGNWRDAKAELALAMKDQPENPLLLNFLGYGKLERGEDMDEAEAMVRKASALRPDDASITDSLGWAEFKRGRLPQAIMTLQRAAQADPAQAEIQEHLGDALFVAGRRYEARFAWRAALVNAEKEDMQRLQAKIDSGLTSATAAH
;
A
#
# COMPACT_ATOMS: atom_id res chain seq x y z
N MET A 1 -2.90 24.18 10.14
CA MET A 1 -2.10 25.21 9.45
C MET A 1 -2.51 25.48 7.99
N LYS A 2 -3.44 24.72 7.37
CA LYS A 2 -3.93 24.97 5.98
C LYS A 2 -5.06 25.98 5.86
N ALA A 3 -5.73 26.36 6.94
CA ALA A 3 -6.89 27.26 6.92
C ALA A 3 -6.57 28.77 7.00
N LEU A 4 -5.31 29.15 7.23
CA LEU A 4 -4.92 30.55 7.44
C LEU A 4 -4.36 31.26 6.20
N LEU A 5 -4.18 30.55 5.08
CA LEU A 5 -3.65 31.13 3.83
C LEU A 5 -4.72 31.64 2.85
N LEU A 6 -6.00 31.39 3.12
CA LEU A 6 -7.11 31.87 2.27
C LEU A 6 -7.63 33.27 2.62
N ALA A 7 -7.28 33.81 3.77
CA ALA A 7 -7.70 35.15 4.20
C ALA A 7 -6.82 36.29 3.68
N GLY A 8 -5.64 35.99 3.12
CA GLY A 8 -4.66 37.00 2.69
C GLY A 8 -4.77 37.49 1.25
N LEU A 9 -5.59 36.84 0.41
CA LEU A 9 -5.68 37.18 -1.02
C LEU A 9 -6.91 38.02 -1.41
N ALA A 10 -7.74 38.37 -0.44
CA ALA A 10 -8.94 39.19 -0.69
C ALA A 10 -8.76 40.72 -0.48
N ALA A 11 -7.57 41.19 -0.13
CA ALA A 11 -7.36 42.59 0.27
C ALA A 11 -6.33 43.33 -0.59
N ALA A 12 -6.45 43.33 -1.91
CA ALA A 12 -5.81 44.35 -2.77
C ALA A 12 -6.37 44.31 -4.19
N VAL A 13 -7.65 44.63 -4.36
CA VAL A 13 -8.16 45.07 -5.66
C VAL A 13 -8.58 46.53 -5.50
N PRO A 14 -7.95 47.48 -6.19
CA PRO A 14 -8.40 48.86 -6.15
C PRO A 14 -9.81 48.93 -6.77
N ALA A 15 -10.76 49.46 -6.02
CA ALA A 15 -12.11 49.73 -6.47
C ALA A 15 -12.09 50.82 -7.53
N SER A 16 -12.01 50.49 -8.81
CA SER A 16 -12.53 51.27 -9.94
C SER A 16 -12.12 50.69 -11.30
N ALA A 17 -12.56 49.50 -11.62
CA ALA A 17 -12.82 49.07 -12.99
C ALA A 17 -14.01 48.12 -12.93
N SER A 18 -15.14 48.53 -13.48
CA SER A 18 -16.29 47.66 -13.70
C SER A 18 -15.84 46.56 -14.67
N VAL A 19 -15.42 45.41 -14.15
CA VAL A 19 -15.21 44.20 -14.96
C VAL A 19 -16.56 43.86 -15.58
N PRO A 20 -16.68 43.68 -16.89
CA PRO A 20 -17.95 43.28 -17.51
C PRO A 20 -18.49 42.03 -16.80
N ALA A 21 -19.81 41.95 -16.55
CA ALA A 21 -20.42 40.87 -15.76
C ALA A 21 -20.04 39.46 -16.27
N ALA A 22 -19.90 39.27 -17.59
CA ALA A 22 -19.39 38.05 -18.21
C ALA A 22 -17.96 37.68 -17.78
N ASN A 23 -17.07 38.65 -17.59
CA ASN A 23 -15.69 38.39 -17.12
C ASN A 23 -15.65 38.11 -15.61
N ALA A 24 -16.59 38.57 -14.82
CA ALA A 24 -16.67 38.32 -13.38
C ALA A 24 -17.10 36.86 -13.09
N GLU A 25 -18.07 36.33 -13.82
CA GLU A 25 -18.54 34.96 -13.69
C GLU A 25 -17.45 33.96 -14.12
N GLU A 26 -16.78 34.22 -15.22
CA GLU A 26 -15.65 33.43 -15.74
C GLU A 26 -14.46 33.42 -14.76
N LEU A 27 -14.11 34.57 -14.20
CA LEU A 27 -13.07 34.69 -13.17
C LEU A 27 -13.45 33.90 -11.90
N SER A 28 -14.70 34.00 -11.45
CA SER A 28 -15.22 33.23 -10.32
C SER A 28 -15.15 31.74 -10.57
N THR A 29 -15.53 31.27 -11.76
CA THR A 29 -15.43 29.86 -12.16
C THR A 29 -13.99 29.39 -12.19
N TYR A 30 -13.06 30.21 -12.72
CA TYR A 30 -11.63 29.90 -12.73
C TYR A 30 -11.04 29.79 -11.31
N VAL A 31 -11.36 30.73 -10.43
CA VAL A 31 -10.91 30.70 -9.03
C VAL A 31 -11.48 29.50 -8.31
N THR A 32 -12.75 29.16 -8.54
CA THR A 32 -13.40 27.97 -7.97
C THR A 32 -12.74 26.68 -8.48
N ALA A 33 -12.41 26.60 -9.78
CA ALA A 33 -11.69 25.46 -10.36
C ALA A 33 -10.29 25.27 -9.73
N ARG A 34 -9.57 26.39 -9.53
CA ARG A 34 -8.26 26.37 -8.89
C ARG A 34 -8.35 25.98 -7.41
N ALA A 35 -9.39 26.42 -6.72
CA ALA A 35 -9.63 26.05 -5.33
C ALA A 35 -9.96 24.54 -5.21
N ALA A 36 -10.79 24.00 -6.09
CA ALA A 36 -11.08 22.57 -6.14
C ALA A 36 -9.82 21.73 -6.38
N ASP A 37 -8.99 22.13 -7.35
CA ASP A 37 -7.69 21.52 -7.65
C ASP A 37 -6.77 21.51 -6.42
N ALA A 38 -6.64 22.67 -5.75
CA ALA A 38 -5.80 22.80 -4.55
C ALA A 38 -6.32 22.04 -3.31
N LEU A 39 -7.63 21.78 -3.26
CA LEU A 39 -8.28 21.04 -2.17
C LEU A 39 -8.33 19.51 -2.42
N GLY A 40 -7.75 19.02 -3.54
CA GLY A 40 -7.74 17.60 -3.87
C GLY A 40 -9.07 17.08 -4.43
N ASP A 41 -9.89 17.95 -5.07
CA ASP A 41 -11.09 17.58 -5.80
C ASP A 41 -10.87 17.73 -7.33
N PRO A 42 -10.11 16.79 -7.96
CA PRO A 42 -9.80 16.87 -9.38
C PRO A 42 -11.04 16.69 -10.27
N ALA A 43 -12.08 15.99 -9.81
CA ALA A 43 -13.30 15.79 -10.57
C ALA A 43 -14.03 17.13 -10.78
N ARG A 44 -14.22 17.89 -9.71
CA ARG A 44 -14.82 19.22 -9.77
C ARG A 44 -13.95 20.20 -10.54
N ALA A 45 -12.64 20.19 -10.31
CA ALA A 45 -11.69 21.02 -11.03
C ALA A 45 -11.77 20.77 -12.55
N ALA A 46 -11.76 19.48 -12.97
CA ALA A 46 -11.87 19.10 -14.37
C ALA A 46 -13.14 19.60 -15.04
N GLN A 47 -14.30 19.42 -14.39
CA GLN A 47 -15.58 19.91 -14.91
C GLN A 47 -15.60 21.43 -15.10
N LEU A 48 -15.12 22.19 -14.13
CA LEU A 48 -15.08 23.65 -14.19
C LEU A 48 -14.11 24.13 -15.28
N PHE A 49 -12.90 23.56 -15.37
CA PHE A 49 -11.96 23.87 -16.45
C PHE A 49 -12.49 23.44 -17.83
N ALA A 50 -13.20 22.31 -17.92
CA ALA A 50 -13.84 21.89 -19.17
C ALA A 50 -14.95 22.87 -19.60
N ASN A 51 -15.73 23.43 -18.67
CA ASN A 51 -16.69 24.47 -18.98
C ASN A 51 -16.01 25.72 -19.53
N LEU A 52 -15.01 26.24 -18.82
CA LEU A 52 -14.21 27.39 -19.27
C LEU A 52 -13.55 27.16 -20.65
N SER A 53 -13.08 25.94 -20.91
CA SER A 53 -12.47 25.60 -22.20
C SER A 53 -13.48 25.58 -23.37
N ARG A 54 -14.77 25.38 -23.09
CA ARG A 54 -15.83 25.49 -24.12
C ARG A 54 -16.15 26.95 -24.45
N GLU A 55 -16.06 27.83 -23.46
CA GLU A 55 -16.24 29.27 -23.64
C GLU A 55 -15.02 29.89 -24.37
N ARG A 56 -13.81 29.30 -24.14
CA ARG A 56 -12.56 29.71 -24.77
C ARG A 56 -11.89 28.56 -25.54
N PRO A 57 -12.41 28.17 -26.72
CA PRO A 57 -11.93 26.99 -27.44
C PRO A 57 -10.45 27.04 -27.85
N GLY A 58 -9.87 28.24 -28.00
CA GLY A 58 -8.46 28.45 -28.32
C GLY A 58 -7.50 28.36 -27.13
N ASP A 59 -8.01 28.36 -25.89
CA ASP A 59 -7.17 28.32 -24.70
C ASP A 59 -6.77 26.87 -24.37
N LEU A 60 -5.55 26.51 -24.82
CA LEU A 60 -4.97 25.20 -24.56
C LEU A 60 -4.60 24.99 -23.10
N THR A 61 -4.40 26.05 -22.32
CA THR A 61 -4.07 25.95 -20.90
C THR A 61 -5.26 25.44 -20.10
N LEU A 62 -6.45 25.96 -20.37
CA LEU A 62 -7.70 25.47 -19.76
C LEU A 62 -7.98 24.01 -20.14
N LYS A 63 -7.79 23.66 -21.42
CA LYS A 63 -7.95 22.27 -21.88
C LYS A 63 -6.97 21.32 -21.20
N ARG A 64 -5.68 21.70 -21.08
CA ARG A 64 -4.65 20.90 -20.39
C ARG A 64 -5.01 20.68 -18.91
N ARG A 65 -5.46 21.72 -18.20
CA ARG A 65 -5.92 21.57 -16.81
C ARG A 65 -7.14 20.65 -16.69
N ALA A 66 -8.10 20.81 -17.58
CA ALA A 66 -9.29 19.97 -17.58
C ALA A 66 -8.96 18.49 -17.82
N VAL A 67 -8.08 18.19 -18.80
CA VAL A 67 -7.73 16.81 -19.13
C VAL A 67 -6.90 16.16 -18.02
N ILE A 68 -5.93 16.88 -17.43
CA ILE A 68 -5.11 16.38 -16.32
C ILE A 68 -6.01 16.07 -15.11
N GLY A 69 -6.90 17.00 -14.75
CA GLY A 69 -7.86 16.77 -13.66
C GLY A 69 -8.82 15.60 -13.93
N ALA A 70 -9.30 15.45 -15.18
CA ALA A 70 -10.16 14.33 -15.55
C ALA A 70 -9.45 12.98 -15.45
N ILE A 71 -8.15 12.90 -15.85
CA ILE A 71 -7.33 11.69 -15.66
C ILE A 71 -7.14 11.41 -14.17
N ALA A 72 -6.75 12.41 -13.39
CA ALA A 72 -6.55 12.28 -11.95
C ALA A 72 -7.83 11.83 -11.22
N ALA A 73 -9.00 12.27 -11.69
CA ALA A 73 -10.30 11.84 -11.19
C ALA A 73 -10.73 10.44 -11.68
N GLY A 74 -10.03 9.86 -12.66
CA GLY A 74 -10.42 8.59 -13.28
C GLY A 74 -11.58 8.72 -14.31
N ASP A 75 -12.01 9.94 -14.66
CA ASP A 75 -13.00 10.16 -15.74
C ASP A 75 -12.33 10.07 -17.11
N SER A 76 -12.05 8.83 -17.52
CA SER A 76 -11.40 8.54 -18.81
C SER A 76 -12.25 9.02 -20.00
N ARG A 77 -13.58 9.08 -19.87
CA ARG A 77 -14.47 9.54 -20.93
C ARG A 77 -14.28 11.03 -21.20
N LEU A 78 -14.35 11.85 -20.14
CA LEU A 78 -14.12 13.30 -20.24
C LEU A 78 -12.68 13.58 -20.70
N ALA A 79 -11.70 12.87 -20.12
CA ALA A 79 -10.28 13.02 -20.46
C ALA A 79 -10.03 12.74 -21.95
N LEU A 80 -10.56 11.65 -22.52
CA LEU A 80 -10.43 11.32 -23.94
C LEU A 80 -11.13 12.34 -24.83
N GLN A 81 -12.31 12.81 -24.45
CA GLN A 81 -13.02 13.85 -25.22
C GLN A 81 -12.19 15.13 -25.31
N LEU A 82 -11.63 15.59 -24.21
CA LEU A 82 -10.82 16.80 -24.13
C LEU A 82 -9.46 16.62 -24.85
N ALA A 83 -8.78 15.51 -24.62
CA ALA A 83 -7.48 15.21 -25.19
C ALA A 83 -7.54 15.12 -26.73
N ARG A 84 -8.59 14.49 -27.27
CA ARG A 84 -8.79 14.38 -28.72
C ARG A 84 -9.18 15.70 -29.40
N ALA A 85 -9.63 16.68 -28.65
CA ALA A 85 -9.92 18.03 -29.13
C ALA A 85 -8.65 18.92 -29.14
N MET A 86 -7.47 18.37 -28.86
CA MET A 86 -6.18 19.05 -28.87
C MET A 86 -5.29 18.49 -29.98
N PRO A 87 -4.41 19.31 -30.60
CA PRO A 87 -3.34 18.79 -31.43
C PRO A 87 -2.46 17.84 -30.60
N ILE A 88 -2.05 16.70 -31.17
CA ILE A 88 -1.27 15.68 -30.45
C ILE A 88 0.05 16.27 -29.90
N ALA A 89 0.67 17.19 -30.64
CA ALA A 89 1.89 17.89 -30.22
C ALA A 89 1.70 18.76 -28.95
N GLU A 90 0.48 19.18 -28.68
CA GLU A 90 0.11 20.04 -27.53
C GLU A 90 -0.53 19.27 -26.37
N THR A 91 -0.81 17.98 -26.60
CA THR A 91 -1.46 17.12 -25.60
C THR A 91 -0.46 16.72 -24.50
N PRO A 92 -0.81 16.85 -23.21
CA PRO A 92 0.02 16.39 -22.11
C PRO A 92 0.39 14.90 -22.21
N LEU A 93 1.52 14.52 -21.59
CA LEU A 93 2.04 13.15 -21.68
C LEU A 93 1.03 12.09 -21.22
N ASP A 94 0.45 12.30 -20.05
CA ASP A 94 -0.56 11.41 -19.45
C ASP A 94 -1.80 11.26 -20.34
N ALA A 95 -2.27 12.36 -20.92
CA ALA A 95 -3.38 12.36 -21.87
C ALA A 95 -3.03 11.63 -23.17
N ARG A 96 -1.78 11.78 -23.68
CA ARG A 96 -1.31 11.00 -24.83
C ARG A 96 -1.27 9.51 -24.52
N MET A 97 -0.81 9.11 -23.32
CA MET A 97 -0.81 7.72 -22.90
C MET A 97 -2.23 7.16 -22.79
N LEU A 98 -3.20 7.97 -22.35
CA LEU A 98 -4.60 7.58 -22.34
C LEU A 98 -5.16 7.38 -23.76
N ILE A 99 -4.82 8.27 -24.71
CA ILE A 99 -5.22 8.08 -26.12
C ILE A 99 -4.58 6.81 -26.67
N VAL A 100 -3.29 6.56 -26.42
CA VAL A 100 -2.60 5.33 -26.84
C VAL A 100 -3.30 4.09 -26.29
N ALA A 101 -3.65 4.09 -25.00
CA ALA A 101 -4.39 3.00 -24.37
C ALA A 101 -5.76 2.75 -25.06
N ASP A 102 -6.47 3.83 -25.43
CA ASP A 102 -7.76 3.74 -26.11
C ASP A 102 -7.63 3.24 -27.56
N GLU A 103 -6.59 3.66 -28.29
CA GLU A 103 -6.29 3.14 -29.63
C GLU A 103 -5.97 1.63 -29.56
N LEU A 104 -5.18 1.19 -28.58
CA LEU A 104 -4.86 -0.23 -28.37
C LEU A 104 -6.09 -1.07 -27.99
N ARG A 105 -6.95 -0.57 -27.10
CA ARG A 105 -8.21 -1.23 -26.76
C ARG A 105 -9.16 -1.37 -27.95
N SER A 106 -9.02 -0.48 -28.93
CA SER A 106 -9.84 -0.44 -30.14
C SER A 106 -9.21 -1.20 -31.32
N GLY A 107 -8.05 -1.88 -31.11
CA GLY A 107 -7.36 -2.61 -32.18
C GLY A 107 -6.77 -1.69 -33.25
N ARG A 108 -6.36 -0.47 -32.87
CA ARG A 108 -5.77 0.52 -33.80
C ARG A 108 -4.28 0.77 -33.48
N GLU A 109 -3.50 -0.32 -33.40
CA GLU A 109 -2.11 -0.34 -32.93
C GLU A 109 -1.20 0.59 -33.75
N LYS A 110 -1.39 0.64 -35.07
CA LYS A 110 -0.60 1.54 -35.93
C LYS A 110 -0.77 3.00 -35.53
N ARG A 111 -2.00 3.40 -35.20
CA ARG A 111 -2.28 4.76 -34.76
C ARG A 111 -1.69 5.04 -33.37
N ALA A 112 -1.70 4.06 -32.48
CA ALA A 112 -1.04 4.15 -31.19
C ALA A 112 0.47 4.41 -31.35
N VAL A 113 1.14 3.69 -32.26
CA VAL A 113 2.56 3.89 -32.58
C VAL A 113 2.82 5.28 -33.18
N ASP A 114 1.99 5.73 -34.13
CA ASP A 114 2.12 7.06 -34.73
C ASP A 114 2.01 8.17 -33.66
N ILE A 115 1.10 8.03 -32.70
CA ILE A 115 0.95 8.97 -31.58
C ILE A 115 2.20 8.98 -30.71
N LEU A 116 2.77 7.81 -30.36
CA LEU A 116 3.98 7.70 -29.55
C LEU A 116 5.20 8.33 -30.24
N ARG A 117 5.30 8.24 -31.57
CA ARG A 117 6.40 8.79 -32.36
C ARG A 117 6.23 10.28 -32.68
N THR A 118 5.05 10.85 -32.43
CA THR A 118 4.84 12.28 -32.64
C THR A 118 5.66 13.09 -31.65
N LYS A 119 6.56 13.93 -32.13
CA LYS A 119 7.32 14.86 -31.26
C LYS A 119 6.36 15.85 -30.61
N ALA A 120 6.38 15.92 -29.31
CA ALA A 120 5.49 16.77 -28.54
C ALA A 120 6.16 17.23 -27.24
N GLY A 121 6.28 18.53 -27.08
CA GLY A 121 6.85 19.17 -25.91
C GLY A 121 8.28 18.72 -25.58
N ILE A 122 8.62 18.71 -24.30
CA ILE A 122 9.96 18.37 -23.78
C ILE A 122 10.12 16.84 -23.61
N ILE A 123 9.02 16.11 -23.46
CA ILE A 123 9.07 14.67 -23.14
C ILE A 123 8.77 13.86 -24.40
N ASP A 124 9.79 13.14 -24.87
CA ASP A 124 9.68 12.19 -25.97
C ASP A 124 9.09 10.88 -25.47
N SER A 125 7.95 10.45 -26.04
CA SER A 125 7.29 9.17 -25.72
C SER A 125 7.64 8.05 -26.70
N SER A 126 8.51 8.30 -27.67
CA SER A 126 8.86 7.33 -28.72
C SER A 126 9.57 6.08 -28.17
N PHE A 127 10.15 6.15 -26.97
CA PHE A 127 10.75 5.01 -26.28
C PHE A 127 9.75 3.89 -25.94
N LEU A 128 8.45 4.18 -25.93
CA LEU A 128 7.37 3.21 -25.75
C LEU A 128 6.96 2.51 -27.06
N ALA A 129 7.26 3.12 -28.21
CA ALA A 129 6.82 2.62 -29.51
C ALA A 129 7.29 1.18 -29.81
N PRO A 130 8.54 0.76 -29.50
CA PRO A 130 9.00 -0.60 -29.75
C PRO A 130 8.16 -1.67 -29.04
N PHE A 131 7.65 -1.38 -27.84
CA PHE A 131 6.79 -2.31 -27.11
C PHE A 131 5.42 -2.46 -27.79
N VAL A 132 4.82 -1.35 -28.20
CA VAL A 132 3.52 -1.37 -28.89
C VAL A 132 3.63 -2.03 -30.26
N GLU A 133 4.72 -1.77 -31.02
CA GLU A 133 5.00 -2.42 -32.29
C GLU A 133 5.19 -3.94 -32.14
N ALA A 134 5.92 -4.36 -31.11
CA ALA A 134 6.11 -5.78 -30.84
C ALA A 134 4.77 -6.50 -30.63
N TRP A 135 3.85 -5.91 -29.87
CA TRP A 135 2.53 -6.48 -29.64
C TRP A 135 1.65 -6.45 -30.89
N ALA A 136 1.67 -5.37 -31.68
CA ALA A 136 0.96 -5.29 -32.96
C ALA A 136 1.41 -6.38 -33.95
N LEU A 137 2.71 -6.63 -33.98
CA LEU A 137 3.28 -7.71 -34.79
C LEU A 137 2.89 -9.09 -34.26
N ALA A 138 2.87 -9.28 -32.94
CA ALA A 138 2.47 -10.54 -32.30
C ALA A 138 0.97 -10.85 -32.53
N ASP A 139 0.10 -9.87 -32.47
CA ASP A 139 -1.32 -10.02 -32.76
C ASP A 139 -1.56 -10.46 -34.22
N SER A 140 -0.69 -10.02 -35.14
CA SER A 140 -0.66 -10.48 -36.54
C SER A 140 0.10 -11.79 -36.73
N ARG A 141 0.57 -12.43 -35.66
CA ARG A 141 1.45 -13.63 -35.68
C ARG A 141 2.73 -13.44 -36.52
N ASN A 142 3.24 -12.22 -36.59
CA ASN A 142 4.44 -11.91 -37.34
C ASN A 142 5.69 -12.32 -36.51
N PRO A 143 6.60 -13.14 -37.04
CA PRO A 143 7.81 -13.58 -36.33
C PRO A 143 8.76 -12.45 -35.94
N LYS A 144 8.66 -11.27 -36.57
CA LYS A 144 9.46 -10.09 -36.23
C LYS A 144 9.00 -9.35 -34.99
N ALA A 145 7.98 -9.86 -34.28
CA ALA A 145 7.49 -9.25 -33.05
C ALA A 145 8.59 -9.00 -32.01
N LEU A 146 9.49 -9.96 -31.83
CA LEU A 146 10.60 -9.86 -30.88
C LEU A 146 11.72 -8.93 -31.36
N ASP A 147 11.91 -8.79 -32.69
CA ASP A 147 12.92 -7.89 -33.26
C ASP A 147 12.60 -6.42 -32.93
N ALA A 148 11.34 -6.06 -32.81
CA ALA A 148 10.92 -4.73 -32.42
C ALA A 148 11.44 -4.35 -31.02
N LEU A 149 11.49 -5.29 -30.09
CA LEU A 149 12.05 -5.06 -28.75
C LEU A 149 13.57 -4.85 -28.73
N ALA A 150 14.30 -5.25 -29.78
CA ALA A 150 15.72 -4.98 -29.88
C ALA A 150 16.04 -3.48 -30.02
N GLN A 151 15.05 -2.66 -30.38
CA GLN A 151 15.18 -1.21 -30.45
C GLN A 151 15.08 -0.51 -29.08
N VAL A 152 14.72 -1.22 -28.02
CA VAL A 152 14.66 -0.65 -26.66
C VAL A 152 16.07 -0.33 -26.18
N THR A 153 16.32 0.93 -25.85
CA THR A 153 17.63 1.40 -25.39
C THR A 153 18.00 0.76 -24.05
N PRO A 154 19.15 0.07 -23.94
CA PRO A 154 19.64 -0.44 -22.66
C PRO A 154 19.80 0.68 -21.63
N GLY A 155 19.41 0.42 -20.37
CA GLY A 155 19.46 1.41 -19.28
C GLY A 155 18.32 2.45 -19.29
N SER A 156 17.39 2.36 -20.24
CA SER A 156 16.15 3.16 -20.19
C SER A 156 15.26 2.76 -19.00
N VAL A 157 14.34 3.63 -18.60
CA VAL A 157 13.37 3.38 -17.51
C VAL A 157 12.61 2.05 -17.69
N LEU A 158 12.41 1.62 -18.94
CA LEU A 158 11.68 0.40 -19.29
C LEU A 158 12.59 -0.83 -19.49
N SER A 159 13.90 -0.70 -19.36
CA SER A 159 14.80 -1.85 -19.51
C SER A 159 14.55 -2.96 -18.49
N ALA A 160 14.08 -2.59 -17.31
CA ALA A 160 13.66 -3.56 -16.27
C ALA A 160 12.45 -4.40 -16.72
N GLN A 161 11.56 -3.87 -17.55
CA GLN A 161 10.36 -4.55 -18.03
C GLN A 161 10.58 -5.30 -19.35
N LEU A 162 11.76 -5.18 -19.95
CA LEU A 162 12.05 -5.80 -21.26
C LEU A 162 11.92 -7.33 -21.20
N ASN A 163 12.40 -7.97 -20.15
CA ASN A 163 12.30 -9.42 -19.99
C ASN A 163 10.85 -9.86 -19.74
N GLU A 164 10.08 -9.08 -18.99
CA GLU A 164 8.65 -9.28 -18.79
C GLU A 164 7.90 -9.27 -20.13
N GLN A 165 8.12 -8.25 -20.94
CA GLN A 165 7.48 -8.13 -22.27
C GLN A 165 7.91 -9.24 -23.23
N ARG A 166 9.19 -9.65 -23.21
CA ARG A 166 9.67 -10.80 -23.99
C ARG A 166 8.97 -12.08 -23.59
N ALA A 167 8.85 -12.35 -22.29
CA ALA A 167 8.17 -13.55 -21.81
C ALA A 167 6.70 -13.57 -22.27
N PHE A 168 5.97 -12.48 -22.12
CA PHE A 168 4.58 -12.39 -22.58
C PHE A 168 4.44 -12.55 -24.08
N LEU A 169 5.32 -11.97 -24.88
CA LEU A 169 5.29 -12.11 -26.34
C LEU A 169 5.57 -13.54 -26.79
N TYR A 170 6.56 -14.23 -26.20
CA TYR A 170 6.79 -15.65 -26.47
C TYR A 170 5.55 -16.49 -26.11
N LEU A 171 4.89 -16.23 -24.97
CA LEU A 171 3.66 -16.91 -24.56
C LEU A 171 2.51 -16.63 -25.53
N LYS A 172 2.36 -15.39 -25.99
CA LYS A 172 1.39 -15.00 -27.03
C LYS A 172 1.63 -15.74 -28.35
N LEU A 173 2.89 -15.96 -28.71
CA LEU A 173 3.29 -16.69 -29.91
C LEU A 173 3.27 -18.23 -29.71
N LYS A 174 2.83 -18.72 -28.54
CA LYS A 174 2.79 -20.15 -28.19
C LYS A 174 4.16 -20.83 -28.15
N GLN A 175 5.16 -20.11 -27.66
CA GLN A 175 6.57 -20.55 -27.49
C GLN A 175 6.96 -20.56 -26.00
N PRO A 176 6.37 -21.47 -25.17
CA PRO A 176 6.58 -21.44 -23.72
C PRO A 176 8.03 -21.75 -23.31
N GLN A 177 8.77 -22.60 -24.06
CA GLN A 177 10.15 -22.93 -23.76
C GLN A 177 11.07 -21.70 -23.90
N ASP A 178 10.82 -20.86 -24.91
CA ASP A 178 11.57 -19.62 -25.12
C ASP A 178 11.15 -18.52 -24.13
N ALA A 179 9.92 -18.56 -23.60
CA ALA A 179 9.43 -17.64 -22.59
C ALA A 179 10.07 -17.86 -21.22
N ALA A 180 10.33 -19.12 -20.83
CA ALA A 180 10.70 -19.52 -19.47
C ALA A 180 11.96 -18.82 -18.91
N PRO A 181 13.09 -18.66 -19.66
CA PRO A 181 14.24 -17.94 -19.13
C PRO A 181 13.96 -16.47 -18.86
N PHE A 182 13.21 -15.80 -19.73
CA PHE A 182 12.83 -14.40 -19.53
C PHE A 182 11.83 -14.21 -18.40
N ALA A 183 10.89 -15.14 -18.22
CA ALA A 183 9.95 -15.15 -17.11
C ALA A 183 10.68 -15.23 -15.75
N LYS A 184 11.68 -16.10 -15.62
CA LYS A 184 12.50 -16.21 -14.39
C LYS A 184 13.23 -14.90 -14.07
N ILE A 185 13.86 -14.28 -15.05
CA ILE A 185 14.57 -13.00 -14.86
C ILE A 185 13.59 -11.89 -14.48
N ALA A 186 12.43 -11.83 -15.16
CA ALA A 186 11.41 -10.83 -14.89
C ALA A 186 10.87 -10.94 -13.46
N VAL A 187 10.53 -12.13 -13.00
CA VAL A 187 10.05 -12.37 -11.63
C VAL A 187 11.11 -11.99 -10.60
N ALA A 188 12.36 -12.36 -10.81
CA ALA A 188 13.45 -12.04 -9.89
C ALA A 188 13.69 -10.53 -9.73
N SER A 189 13.36 -9.73 -10.76
CA SER A 189 13.52 -8.27 -10.75
C SER A 189 12.22 -7.49 -10.45
N ALA A 190 11.09 -8.19 -10.29
CA ALA A 190 9.77 -7.55 -10.19
C ALA A 190 9.50 -6.82 -8.86
N GLY A 191 10.25 -7.13 -7.79
CA GLY A 191 10.04 -6.54 -6.46
C GLY A 191 8.59 -6.76 -5.98
N GLY A 192 7.92 -5.70 -5.53
CA GLY A 192 6.53 -5.75 -5.06
C GLY A 192 5.49 -6.18 -6.10
N ARG A 193 5.85 -6.27 -7.40
CA ARG A 193 4.98 -6.78 -8.47
C ARG A 193 5.12 -8.29 -8.71
N ALA A 194 5.98 -8.98 -7.94
CA ALA A 194 6.35 -10.37 -8.23
C ALA A 194 5.12 -11.30 -8.31
N ASP A 195 4.21 -11.25 -7.36
CA ASP A 195 3.01 -12.12 -7.34
C ASP A 195 2.09 -11.84 -8.52
N ARG A 196 1.88 -10.55 -8.85
CA ARG A 196 1.12 -10.15 -10.04
C ARG A 196 1.74 -10.73 -11.31
N LEU A 197 3.05 -10.60 -11.47
CA LEU A 197 3.77 -11.07 -12.64
C LEU A 197 3.74 -12.61 -12.72
N ARG A 198 3.90 -13.30 -11.60
CA ARG A 198 3.83 -14.76 -11.52
C ARG A 198 2.47 -15.30 -11.94
N LEU A 199 1.37 -14.69 -11.48
CA LEU A 199 0.02 -15.07 -11.88
C LEU A 199 -0.23 -14.82 -13.38
N ALA A 200 0.20 -13.67 -13.91
CA ALA A 200 0.08 -13.37 -15.33
C ALA A 200 0.87 -14.33 -16.22
N LEU A 201 2.09 -14.67 -15.82
CA LEU A 201 2.93 -15.66 -16.51
C LEU A 201 2.31 -17.07 -16.41
N ALA A 202 1.80 -17.47 -15.24
CA ALA A 202 1.12 -18.76 -15.06
C ALA A 202 -0.06 -18.91 -16.01
N ASP A 203 -0.90 -17.89 -16.13
CA ASP A 203 -2.00 -17.86 -17.11
C ASP A 203 -1.47 -18.00 -18.54
N GLY A 204 -0.39 -17.30 -18.87
CA GLY A 204 0.25 -17.37 -20.18
C GLY A 204 0.80 -18.77 -20.51
N PHE A 205 1.53 -19.40 -19.56
CA PHE A 205 2.05 -20.76 -19.71
C PHE A 205 0.91 -21.78 -19.82
N LEU A 206 -0.13 -21.69 -18.97
CA LEU A 206 -1.29 -22.57 -19.05
C LEU A 206 -1.99 -22.44 -20.42
N ALA A 207 -2.20 -21.22 -20.90
CA ALA A 207 -2.79 -20.95 -22.20
C ALA A 207 -1.91 -21.42 -23.38
N ALA A 208 -0.59 -21.50 -23.19
CA ALA A 208 0.35 -22.06 -24.15
C ALA A 208 0.47 -23.60 -24.08
N GLY A 209 -0.24 -24.26 -23.13
CA GLY A 209 -0.25 -25.70 -22.96
C GLY A 209 0.84 -26.24 -22.02
N ASP A 210 1.61 -25.39 -21.37
CA ASP A 210 2.66 -25.76 -20.40
C ASP A 210 2.16 -25.61 -18.96
N LYS A 211 1.34 -26.57 -18.52
CA LYS A 211 0.78 -26.60 -17.17
C LYS A 211 1.86 -26.78 -16.09
N ALA A 212 2.94 -27.49 -16.40
CA ALA A 212 4.00 -27.74 -15.42
C ALA A 212 4.71 -26.43 -15.04
N THR A 213 5.12 -25.63 -16.03
CA THR A 213 5.72 -24.33 -15.78
C THR A 213 4.72 -23.35 -15.18
N ALA A 214 3.42 -23.41 -15.59
CA ALA A 214 2.37 -22.59 -14.98
C ALA A 214 2.25 -22.83 -13.46
N LEU A 215 2.30 -24.10 -13.01
CA LEU A 215 2.29 -24.46 -11.59
C LEU A 215 3.55 -23.96 -10.87
N ALA A 216 4.73 -24.11 -11.50
CA ALA A 216 5.97 -23.62 -10.92
C ALA A 216 5.99 -22.08 -10.75
N MET A 217 5.29 -21.33 -11.61
CA MET A 217 5.16 -19.87 -11.45
C MET A 217 4.37 -19.47 -10.20
N VAL A 218 3.45 -20.30 -9.73
CA VAL A 218 2.59 -20.00 -8.56
C VAL A 218 3.01 -20.74 -7.29
N GLU A 219 4.22 -21.32 -7.25
CA GLU A 219 4.83 -21.87 -6.04
C GLU A 219 5.19 -20.76 -5.05
N GLY A 220 5.11 -21.04 -3.75
CA GLY A 220 5.49 -20.13 -2.68
C GLY A 220 4.32 -19.71 -1.81
N ASP A 221 4.63 -18.90 -0.79
CA ASP A 221 3.68 -18.48 0.22
C ASP A 221 2.98 -17.19 -0.21
N GLY A 222 1.75 -17.05 0.17
CA GLY A 222 0.95 -15.86 -0.10
C GLY A 222 -0.45 -16.18 -0.62
N PRO A 223 -1.46 -15.43 -0.17
CA PRO A 223 -2.86 -15.74 -0.48
C PRO A 223 -3.16 -15.70 -1.99
N ALA A 224 -2.60 -14.73 -2.72
CA ALA A 224 -2.81 -14.59 -4.15
C ALA A 224 -2.23 -15.78 -4.94
N LEU A 225 -1.03 -16.25 -4.57
CA LEU A 225 -0.39 -17.40 -5.20
C LEU A 225 -1.09 -18.71 -4.83
N ALA A 226 -1.57 -18.86 -3.60
CA ALA A 226 -2.33 -20.02 -3.15
C ALA A 226 -3.64 -20.17 -3.95
N GLU A 227 -4.40 -19.09 -4.12
CA GLU A 227 -5.60 -19.05 -4.96
C GLU A 227 -5.25 -19.36 -6.43
N GLY A 228 -4.19 -18.71 -6.96
CA GLY A 228 -3.69 -18.97 -8.31
C GLY A 228 -3.31 -20.42 -8.53
N ARG A 229 -2.59 -21.04 -7.59
CA ARG A 229 -2.19 -22.46 -7.63
C ARG A 229 -3.40 -23.39 -7.70
N SER A 230 -4.42 -23.12 -6.88
CA SER A 230 -5.67 -23.89 -6.90
C SER A 230 -6.34 -23.85 -8.27
N ARG A 231 -6.44 -22.67 -8.89
CA ARG A 231 -7.04 -22.51 -10.22
C ARG A 231 -6.22 -23.18 -11.32
N ILE A 232 -4.91 -22.93 -11.35
CA ILE A 232 -4.00 -23.52 -12.36
C ILE A 232 -3.99 -25.05 -12.25
N ALA A 233 -3.99 -25.61 -11.03
CA ALA A 233 -4.10 -27.05 -10.82
C ALA A 233 -5.39 -27.63 -11.39
N ALA A 234 -6.50 -26.90 -11.26
CA ALA A 234 -7.78 -27.24 -11.88
C ALA A 234 -7.86 -26.98 -13.40
N GLY A 235 -6.77 -26.49 -14.01
CA GLY A 235 -6.75 -26.13 -15.44
C GLY A 235 -7.51 -24.84 -15.76
N LYS A 236 -7.74 -23.98 -14.76
CA LYS A 236 -8.46 -22.70 -14.91
C LYS A 236 -7.47 -21.54 -14.84
N LEU A 237 -7.70 -20.52 -15.67
CA LEU A 237 -6.94 -19.26 -15.61
C LEU A 237 -7.26 -18.49 -14.31
N THR A 238 -6.28 -17.71 -13.85
CA THR A 238 -6.45 -16.83 -12.68
C THR A 238 -7.21 -15.55 -13.03
N GLY A 239 -7.35 -15.23 -14.31
CA GLY A 239 -7.91 -13.97 -14.81
C GLY A 239 -6.87 -12.85 -14.95
N GLN A 240 -5.60 -13.17 -14.73
CA GLN A 240 -4.52 -12.19 -14.69
C GLN A 240 -3.69 -12.16 -16.00
N ALA A 241 -4.11 -12.87 -17.05
CA ALA A 241 -3.39 -13.02 -18.30
C ALA A 241 -3.09 -11.69 -19.00
N ILE A 242 -1.87 -11.59 -19.55
CA ILE A 242 -1.45 -10.52 -20.47
C ILE A 242 -1.42 -11.11 -21.88
N ASP A 243 -2.50 -10.93 -22.61
CA ASP A 243 -2.77 -11.58 -23.91
C ASP A 243 -3.03 -10.60 -25.05
N SER A 244 -2.90 -9.28 -24.79
CA SER A 244 -3.12 -8.21 -25.78
C SER A 244 -2.17 -7.04 -25.58
N GLY A 245 -1.94 -6.27 -26.63
CA GLY A 245 -1.14 -5.04 -26.59
C GLY A 245 -1.67 -4.01 -25.59
N SER A 246 -2.99 -3.91 -25.42
CA SER A 246 -3.60 -3.02 -24.41
C SER A 246 -3.24 -3.44 -22.98
N LYS A 247 -3.39 -4.73 -22.63
CA LYS A 247 -3.05 -5.21 -21.30
C LYS A 247 -1.56 -5.08 -21.00
N ALA A 248 -0.71 -5.38 -21.99
CA ALA A 248 0.74 -5.19 -21.88
C ALA A 248 1.14 -3.73 -21.67
N PHE A 249 0.50 -2.81 -22.39
CA PHE A 249 0.68 -1.38 -22.19
C PHE A 249 0.22 -0.94 -20.79
N GLY A 250 -0.87 -1.52 -20.29
CA GLY A 250 -1.33 -1.31 -18.92
C GLY A 250 -0.28 -1.71 -17.88
N GLU A 251 0.42 -2.83 -18.07
CA GLU A 251 1.53 -3.25 -17.18
C GLU A 251 2.71 -2.26 -17.23
N LEU A 252 3.05 -1.73 -18.42
CA LEU A 252 4.07 -0.70 -18.54
C LEU A 252 3.70 0.55 -17.75
N MET A 253 2.45 0.99 -17.84
CA MET A 253 1.95 2.18 -17.14
C MET A 253 1.97 1.96 -15.61
N VAL A 254 1.52 0.80 -15.13
CA VAL A 254 1.59 0.45 -13.69
C VAL A 254 3.06 0.38 -13.22
N GLY A 255 3.95 -0.18 -14.03
CA GLY A 255 5.39 -0.19 -13.73
C GLY A 255 5.99 1.22 -13.62
N MET A 256 5.60 2.14 -14.50
CA MET A 256 6.02 3.55 -14.44
C MET A 256 5.42 4.25 -13.21
N ALA A 257 4.14 4.01 -12.90
CA ALA A 257 3.50 4.55 -11.70
C ALA A 257 4.24 4.14 -10.43
N LEU A 258 4.61 2.86 -10.32
CA LEU A 258 5.37 2.33 -9.18
C LEU A 258 6.78 2.95 -9.08
N ALA A 259 7.50 3.06 -10.22
CA ALA A 259 8.84 3.64 -10.26
C ALA A 259 8.84 5.11 -9.81
N LEU A 260 7.80 5.85 -10.13
CA LEU A 260 7.63 7.26 -9.78
C LEU A 260 6.88 7.47 -8.45
N GLY A 261 6.30 6.45 -7.87
CA GLY A 261 5.44 6.54 -6.67
C GLY A 261 6.12 7.10 -5.42
N ARG A 262 7.46 7.11 -5.39
CA ARG A 262 8.26 7.73 -4.30
C ARG A 262 8.44 9.26 -4.44
N MET A 263 7.99 9.84 -5.56
CA MET A 263 8.05 11.30 -5.74
C MET A 263 7.09 11.99 -4.77
N THR A 264 7.43 13.21 -4.37
CA THR A 264 6.57 14.04 -3.51
C THR A 264 5.28 14.44 -4.22
N ASP A 265 5.37 14.75 -5.53
CA ASP A 265 4.21 15.02 -6.38
C ASP A 265 3.65 13.70 -6.91
N LYS A 266 2.42 13.37 -6.53
CA LYS A 266 1.73 12.13 -6.93
C LYS A 266 0.94 12.27 -8.24
N GLY A 267 0.86 13.43 -8.84
CA GLY A 267 0.02 13.66 -10.03
C GLY A 267 0.37 12.73 -11.18
N LEU A 268 1.64 12.61 -11.54
CA LEU A 268 2.06 11.75 -12.65
C LEU A 268 1.98 10.23 -12.31
N PRO A 269 2.41 9.75 -11.12
CA PRO A 269 2.15 8.37 -10.70
C PRO A 269 0.68 7.97 -10.76
N ILE A 270 -0.22 8.80 -10.23
CA ILE A 270 -1.67 8.56 -10.27
C ILE A 270 -2.17 8.51 -11.73
N ALA A 271 -1.73 9.46 -12.56
CA ALA A 271 -2.15 9.49 -13.96
C ALA A 271 -1.73 8.21 -14.71
N PHE A 272 -0.51 7.73 -14.54
CA PHE A 272 -0.07 6.48 -15.15
C PHE A 272 -0.82 5.27 -14.59
N ALA A 273 -1.10 5.21 -13.29
CA ALA A 273 -1.91 4.15 -12.70
C ALA A 273 -3.35 4.16 -13.24
N GLN A 274 -3.96 5.34 -13.43
CA GLN A 274 -5.28 5.49 -14.07
C GLN A 274 -5.27 5.03 -15.54
N VAL A 275 -4.23 5.39 -16.31
CA VAL A 275 -4.06 4.91 -17.68
C VAL A 275 -3.87 3.39 -17.69
N GLY A 276 -3.08 2.85 -16.76
CA GLY A 276 -2.90 1.40 -16.61
C GLY A 276 -4.22 0.68 -16.34
N ARG A 277 -5.03 1.22 -15.41
CA ARG A 277 -6.37 0.70 -15.11
C ARG A 277 -7.31 0.79 -16.31
N TYR A 278 -7.25 1.88 -17.08
CA TYR A 278 -8.03 2.01 -18.31
C TYR A 278 -7.61 0.98 -19.35
N ALA A 279 -6.31 0.77 -19.55
CA ALA A 279 -5.76 -0.18 -20.53
C ALA A 279 -6.01 -1.65 -20.14
N ASN A 280 -5.96 -1.98 -18.84
CA ASN A 280 -6.20 -3.30 -18.29
C ASN A 280 -7.05 -3.23 -17.01
N PRO A 281 -8.40 -3.16 -17.14
CA PRO A 281 -9.29 -3.09 -15.97
C PRO A 281 -9.25 -4.32 -15.04
N GLN A 282 -8.71 -5.45 -15.53
CA GLN A 282 -8.58 -6.70 -14.76
C GLN A 282 -7.31 -6.74 -13.91
N ASN A 283 -6.45 -5.73 -13.96
CA ASN A 283 -5.24 -5.67 -13.13
C ASN A 283 -5.56 -5.17 -11.72
N SER A 284 -6.01 -6.05 -10.84
CA SER A 284 -6.37 -5.72 -9.46
C SER A 284 -5.17 -5.25 -8.63
N ALA A 285 -3.97 -5.80 -8.87
CA ALA A 285 -2.75 -5.31 -8.22
C ALA A 285 -2.43 -3.86 -8.63
N GLY A 286 -2.65 -3.50 -9.90
CA GLY A 286 -2.55 -2.12 -10.37
C GLY A 286 -3.63 -1.21 -9.77
N ALA A 287 -4.83 -1.72 -9.55
CA ALA A 287 -5.90 -0.99 -8.87
C ALA A 287 -5.56 -0.73 -7.39
N ILE A 288 -4.98 -1.71 -6.69
CA ILE A 288 -4.49 -1.55 -5.31
C ILE A 288 -3.37 -0.51 -5.25
N LEU A 289 -2.40 -0.55 -6.19
CA LEU A 289 -1.36 0.48 -6.27
C LEU A 289 -1.97 1.89 -6.44
N LEU A 290 -2.95 2.03 -7.34
CA LEU A 290 -3.65 3.31 -7.54
C LEU A 290 -4.33 3.78 -6.26
N ALA A 291 -4.99 2.89 -5.53
CA ALA A 291 -5.64 3.22 -4.25
C ALA A 291 -4.62 3.72 -3.22
N LEU A 292 -3.46 3.06 -3.09
CA LEU A 292 -2.39 3.50 -2.19
C LEU A 292 -1.81 4.87 -2.59
N LEU A 293 -1.66 5.14 -3.89
CA LEU A 293 -1.23 6.45 -4.38
C LEU A 293 -2.24 7.56 -4.09
N LEU A 294 -3.54 7.25 -4.20
CA LEU A 294 -4.62 8.18 -3.87
C LEU A 294 -4.71 8.46 -2.37
N GLU A 295 -4.51 7.44 -1.53
CA GLU A 295 -4.41 7.60 -0.07
C GLU A 295 -3.27 8.57 0.30
N ASP A 296 -2.08 8.34 -0.27
CA ASP A 296 -0.89 9.18 -0.04
C ASP A 296 -1.07 10.62 -0.60
N ASP A 297 -1.92 10.79 -1.61
CA ASP A 297 -2.35 12.09 -2.15
C ASP A 297 -3.46 12.78 -1.32
N GLY A 298 -3.92 12.15 -0.22
CA GLY A 298 -4.97 12.67 0.66
C GLY A 298 -6.39 12.46 0.12
N ARG A 299 -6.61 11.44 -0.71
CA ARG A 299 -7.89 11.08 -1.35
C ARG A 299 -8.37 9.69 -0.93
N PRO A 300 -8.53 9.42 0.38
CA PRO A 300 -8.88 8.08 0.86
C PRO A 300 -10.26 7.60 0.39
N THR A 301 -11.21 8.50 0.14
CA THR A 301 -12.54 8.11 -0.37
C THR A 301 -12.45 7.50 -1.77
N ASP A 302 -11.71 8.14 -2.69
CA ASP A 302 -11.52 7.61 -4.04
C ASP A 302 -10.75 6.27 -4.01
N ALA A 303 -9.78 6.16 -3.10
CA ALA A 303 -9.02 4.92 -2.89
C ALA A 303 -9.91 3.77 -2.42
N LEU A 304 -10.78 4.02 -1.44
CA LEU A 304 -11.74 3.04 -0.93
C LEU A 304 -12.71 2.56 -2.00
N ASP A 305 -13.23 3.44 -2.84
CA ASP A 305 -14.13 3.08 -3.95
C ASP A 305 -13.44 2.11 -4.94
N ILE A 306 -12.15 2.31 -5.19
CA ILE A 306 -11.36 1.43 -6.07
C ILE A 306 -11.16 0.06 -5.42
N LEU A 307 -10.80 0.00 -4.14
CA LEU A 307 -10.58 -1.26 -3.43
C LEU A 307 -11.86 -2.06 -3.29
N HIS A 308 -12.96 -1.38 -2.96
CA HIS A 308 -14.28 -2.00 -2.82
C HIS A 308 -14.81 -2.62 -4.13
N ALA A 309 -14.41 -2.08 -5.28
CA ALA A 309 -14.81 -2.57 -6.59
C ALA A 309 -14.06 -3.83 -7.05
N ILE A 310 -13.04 -4.29 -6.31
CA ILE A 310 -12.29 -5.52 -6.66
C ILE A 310 -13.16 -6.74 -6.37
N ASP A 311 -13.30 -7.61 -7.38
CA ASP A 311 -14.11 -8.84 -7.29
C ASP A 311 -13.63 -9.71 -6.12
N PRO A 312 -14.52 -10.16 -5.21
CA PRO A 312 -14.16 -11.09 -4.14
C PRO A 312 -13.53 -12.41 -4.61
N ALA A 313 -13.74 -12.77 -5.87
CA ALA A 313 -13.12 -13.94 -6.49
C ALA A 313 -11.73 -13.66 -7.10
N ASP A 314 -11.26 -12.42 -7.11
CA ASP A 314 -9.92 -12.06 -7.61
C ASP A 314 -8.82 -12.60 -6.69
N PRO A 315 -7.68 -13.10 -7.22
CA PRO A 315 -6.55 -13.55 -6.39
C PRO A 315 -6.04 -12.49 -5.40
N PHE A 316 -6.19 -11.20 -5.72
CA PHE A 316 -5.78 -10.08 -4.87
C PHE A 316 -6.89 -9.55 -3.95
N ALA A 317 -8.08 -10.20 -3.91
CA ALA A 317 -9.20 -9.74 -3.09
C ALA A 317 -8.84 -9.62 -1.59
N ASN A 318 -8.03 -10.54 -1.06
CA ASN A 318 -7.54 -10.49 0.32
C ASN A 318 -6.67 -9.24 0.55
N GLN A 319 -5.72 -8.97 -0.35
CA GLN A 319 -4.85 -7.81 -0.25
C GLN A 319 -5.63 -6.49 -0.38
N ALA A 320 -6.63 -6.45 -1.24
CA ALA A 320 -7.52 -5.30 -1.37
C ALA A 320 -8.32 -5.06 -0.08
N ALA A 321 -8.87 -6.14 0.51
CA ALA A 321 -9.60 -6.05 1.77
C ALA A 321 -8.72 -5.58 2.94
N ASP A 322 -7.47 -6.04 3.01
CA ASP A 322 -6.50 -5.57 4.02
C ASP A 322 -6.22 -4.07 3.87
N ALA A 323 -6.00 -3.61 2.63
CA ALA A 323 -5.79 -2.19 2.35
C ALA A 323 -7.04 -1.35 2.68
N GLU A 324 -8.24 -1.83 2.31
CA GLU A 324 -9.51 -1.17 2.60
C GLU A 324 -9.74 -1.01 4.11
N ILE A 325 -9.58 -2.08 4.88
CA ILE A 325 -9.76 -2.05 6.35
C ILE A 325 -8.75 -1.10 6.99
N ARG A 326 -7.46 -1.17 6.59
CA ARG A 326 -6.44 -0.27 7.13
C ARG A 326 -6.77 1.19 6.83
N MET A 327 -7.11 1.54 5.58
CA MET A 327 -7.49 2.91 5.22
C MET A 327 -8.70 3.44 6.01
N LEU A 328 -9.69 2.58 6.27
CA LEU A 328 -10.84 2.96 7.09
C LEU A 328 -10.43 3.26 8.53
N ILE A 329 -9.51 2.46 9.09
CA ILE A 329 -8.95 2.66 10.43
C ILE A 329 -8.16 3.97 10.48
N ASP A 330 -7.21 4.17 9.56
CA ASP A 330 -6.32 5.34 9.49
C ASP A 330 -7.12 6.65 9.24
N SER A 331 -8.25 6.54 8.56
CA SER A 331 -9.21 7.62 8.36
C SER A 331 -10.18 7.85 9.54
N ASN A 332 -9.98 7.16 10.68
CA ASN A 332 -10.84 7.20 11.87
C ASN A 332 -12.31 6.80 11.59
N ARG A 333 -12.53 5.87 10.63
CA ARG A 333 -13.84 5.34 10.21
C ARG A 333 -14.06 3.92 10.74
N GLN A 334 -13.77 3.68 12.04
CA GLN A 334 -13.76 2.34 12.66
C GLN A 334 -15.10 1.60 12.53
N GLN A 335 -16.23 2.30 12.59
CA GLN A 335 -17.55 1.65 12.44
C GLN A 335 -17.76 1.11 11.02
N GLU A 336 -17.21 1.77 10.02
CA GLU A 336 -17.25 1.30 8.63
C GLU A 336 -16.29 0.14 8.42
N ALA A 337 -15.10 0.20 9.04
CA ALA A 337 -14.16 -0.92 9.06
C ALA A 337 -14.79 -2.17 9.69
N LEU A 338 -15.52 -2.02 10.80
CA LEU A 338 -16.22 -3.11 11.46
C LEU A 338 -17.30 -3.73 10.56
N ARG A 339 -18.16 -2.89 9.97
CA ARG A 339 -19.19 -3.37 9.04
C ARG A 339 -18.55 -4.14 7.87
N ARG A 340 -17.49 -3.58 7.28
CA ARG A 340 -16.79 -4.21 6.16
C ARG A 340 -16.15 -5.55 6.55
N ALA A 341 -15.49 -5.63 7.69
CA ALA A 341 -14.93 -6.88 8.19
C ALA A 341 -16.03 -7.94 8.44
N GLN A 342 -17.19 -7.55 8.97
CA GLN A 342 -18.34 -8.44 9.15
C GLN A 342 -18.92 -8.93 7.80
N GLU A 343 -19.00 -8.07 6.78
CA GLU A 343 -19.40 -8.45 5.43
C GLU A 343 -18.45 -9.49 4.81
N LEU A 344 -17.14 -9.30 4.98
CA LEU A 344 -16.13 -10.26 4.52
C LEU A 344 -16.27 -11.63 5.19
N VAL A 345 -16.54 -11.66 6.51
CA VAL A 345 -16.81 -12.90 7.24
C VAL A 345 -18.11 -13.56 6.75
N ALA A 346 -19.16 -12.78 6.50
CA ALA A 346 -20.43 -13.29 6.00
C ALA A 346 -20.32 -13.85 4.57
N ALA A 347 -19.52 -13.21 3.71
CA ALA A 347 -19.28 -13.67 2.36
C ALA A 347 -18.44 -14.96 2.32
N ARG A 348 -17.39 -15.03 3.14
CA ARG A 348 -16.51 -16.20 3.26
C ARG A 348 -15.89 -16.25 4.65
N ALA A 349 -16.33 -17.18 5.48
CA ALA A 349 -15.81 -17.41 6.84
C ALA A 349 -14.41 -18.06 6.77
N SER A 350 -13.41 -17.28 6.35
CA SER A 350 -12.00 -17.70 6.21
C SER A 350 -11.14 -17.24 7.40
N PRO A 351 -9.96 -17.86 7.62
CA PRO A 351 -9.01 -17.39 8.62
C PRO A 351 -8.70 -15.89 8.50
N ASP A 352 -8.44 -15.42 7.28
CA ASP A 352 -8.11 -14.01 7.00
C ASP A 352 -9.28 -13.07 7.32
N ALA A 353 -10.53 -13.47 6.98
CA ALA A 353 -11.70 -12.64 7.26
C ALA A 353 -11.91 -12.47 8.78
N PHE A 354 -11.74 -13.54 9.56
CA PHE A 354 -11.82 -13.47 11.02
C PHE A 354 -10.64 -12.69 11.62
N ALA A 355 -9.43 -12.83 11.07
CA ALA A 355 -8.27 -12.07 11.53
C ALA A 355 -8.48 -10.57 11.34
N ARG A 356 -8.99 -10.13 10.17
CA ARG A 356 -9.36 -8.72 9.91
C ARG A 356 -10.39 -8.20 10.91
N LEU A 357 -11.42 -9.01 11.20
CA LEU A 357 -12.41 -8.65 12.20
C LEU A 357 -11.75 -8.48 13.58
N GLY A 358 -10.79 -9.33 13.93
CA GLY A 358 -9.99 -9.21 15.14
C GLY A 358 -9.20 -7.90 15.20
N VAL A 359 -8.50 -7.53 14.12
CA VAL A 359 -7.77 -6.25 13.99
C VAL A 359 -8.69 -5.07 14.26
N VAL A 360 -9.85 -5.02 13.59
CA VAL A 360 -10.80 -3.91 13.77
C VAL A 360 -11.28 -3.82 15.23
N HIS A 361 -11.54 -4.96 15.88
CA HIS A 361 -11.92 -4.96 17.29
C HIS A 361 -10.79 -4.48 18.20
N VAL A 362 -9.52 -4.77 17.91
CA VAL A 362 -8.35 -4.22 18.63
C VAL A 362 -8.33 -2.70 18.52
N GLU A 363 -8.44 -2.16 17.31
CA GLU A 363 -8.46 -0.71 17.05
C GLU A 363 -9.63 0.02 17.75
N MET A 364 -10.73 -0.70 17.94
CA MET A 364 -11.88 -0.21 18.72
C MET A 364 -11.73 -0.45 20.24
N LYS A 365 -10.59 -0.98 20.71
CA LYS A 365 -10.34 -1.38 22.10
C LYS A 365 -11.35 -2.42 22.63
N ASN A 366 -12.01 -3.17 21.73
CA ASN A 366 -12.96 -4.25 22.04
C ASN A 366 -12.21 -5.60 22.17
N TYR A 367 -11.28 -5.68 23.10
CA TYR A 367 -10.30 -6.77 23.17
C TYR A 367 -10.91 -8.17 23.35
N ALA A 368 -12.00 -8.29 24.10
CA ALA A 368 -12.71 -9.58 24.26
C ALA A 368 -13.30 -10.07 22.92
N ALA A 369 -13.89 -9.18 22.12
CA ALA A 369 -14.40 -9.52 20.79
C ALA A 369 -13.25 -9.81 19.80
N ALA A 370 -12.12 -9.12 19.93
CA ALA A 370 -10.91 -9.41 19.16
C ALA A 370 -10.39 -10.83 19.45
N ALA A 371 -10.30 -11.22 20.73
CA ALA A 371 -9.87 -12.55 21.14
C ALA A 371 -10.81 -13.65 20.60
N ASP A 372 -12.13 -13.42 20.57
CA ASP A 372 -13.10 -14.34 19.94
C ASP A 372 -12.87 -14.44 18.43
N ALA A 373 -12.73 -13.32 17.75
CA ALA A 373 -12.49 -13.29 16.30
C ALA A 373 -11.20 -14.02 15.91
N TYR A 374 -10.09 -13.79 16.62
CA TYR A 374 -8.85 -14.54 16.41
C TYR A 374 -9.00 -16.03 16.74
N GLY A 375 -9.79 -16.38 17.78
CA GLY A 375 -10.11 -17.78 18.08
C GLY A 375 -10.83 -18.48 16.94
N ARG A 376 -11.79 -17.80 16.30
CA ARG A 376 -12.48 -18.30 15.10
C ARG A 376 -11.55 -18.38 13.89
N ALA A 377 -10.60 -17.44 13.75
CA ALA A 377 -9.56 -17.50 12.73
C ALA A 377 -8.70 -18.76 12.86
N ILE A 378 -8.26 -19.09 14.09
CA ILE A 378 -7.47 -20.30 14.39
C ILE A 378 -8.28 -21.56 14.06
N GLN A 379 -9.55 -21.62 14.44
CA GLN A 379 -10.43 -22.77 14.14
C GLN A 379 -10.63 -22.94 12.62
N ALA A 380 -10.82 -21.83 11.89
CA ALA A 380 -10.97 -21.87 10.44
C ALA A 380 -9.67 -22.33 9.76
N ALA A 381 -8.49 -21.90 10.24
CA ALA A 381 -7.19 -22.35 9.72
C ALA A 381 -7.00 -23.87 9.92
N ALA A 382 -7.35 -24.40 11.08
CA ALA A 382 -7.26 -25.82 11.38
C ALA A 382 -8.16 -26.68 10.45
N THR A 383 -9.33 -26.17 10.03
CA THR A 383 -10.24 -26.87 9.13
C THR A 383 -9.82 -26.78 7.67
N ALA A 384 -9.08 -25.74 7.29
CA ALA A 384 -8.61 -25.53 5.91
C ALA A 384 -7.43 -26.45 5.51
N ALA A 385 -6.94 -27.29 6.43
CA ALA A 385 -5.74 -28.13 6.26
C ALA A 385 -4.52 -27.29 5.75
N SER A 386 -4.46 -26.03 6.14
CA SER A 386 -3.30 -25.19 5.89
C SER A 386 -2.12 -25.78 6.66
N SER A 387 -1.00 -25.98 5.98
CA SER A 387 0.24 -26.45 6.59
C SER A 387 0.87 -25.38 7.48
N ASP A 388 0.39 -24.14 7.39
CA ASP A 388 0.91 -23.01 8.14
C ASP A 388 0.34 -23.01 9.55
N GLU A 389 1.19 -23.25 10.52
CA GLU A 389 0.85 -23.23 11.93
C GLU A 389 0.39 -21.83 12.34
N PRO A 390 -0.76 -21.70 13.00
CA PRO A 390 -1.37 -20.40 13.28
C PRO A 390 -0.73 -19.68 14.47
N TRP A 391 0.60 -19.79 14.67
CA TRP A 391 1.29 -19.19 15.80
C TRP A 391 1.09 -17.67 15.89
N MET A 392 1.03 -16.99 14.74
CA MET A 392 0.80 -15.55 14.70
C MET A 392 -0.63 -15.19 15.14
N LEU A 393 -1.63 -15.94 14.69
CA LEU A 393 -3.01 -15.76 15.15
C LEU A 393 -3.15 -16.03 16.65
N ARG A 394 -2.39 -17.01 17.19
CA ARG A 394 -2.33 -17.27 18.64
C ARG A 394 -1.67 -16.12 19.39
N LEU A 395 -0.62 -15.51 18.84
CA LEU A 395 0.01 -14.32 19.42
C LEU A 395 -0.98 -13.15 19.47
N TYR A 396 -1.69 -12.87 18.38
CA TYR A 396 -2.71 -11.81 18.35
C TYR A 396 -3.85 -12.07 19.32
N ARG A 397 -4.30 -13.33 19.42
CA ARG A 397 -5.29 -13.73 20.40
C ARG A 397 -4.80 -13.55 21.83
N ALA A 398 -3.56 -13.95 22.10
CA ALA A 398 -2.95 -13.79 23.43
C ALA A 398 -2.84 -12.31 23.82
N SER A 399 -2.45 -11.44 22.88
CA SER A 399 -2.43 -9.99 23.10
C SER A 399 -3.83 -9.44 23.43
N ALA A 400 -4.84 -9.82 22.66
CA ALA A 400 -6.21 -9.40 22.91
C ALA A 400 -6.75 -9.92 24.27
N LEU A 401 -6.42 -11.16 24.63
CA LEU A 401 -6.76 -11.74 25.95
C LEU A 401 -6.07 -10.99 27.10
N GLU A 402 -4.80 -10.67 26.94
CA GLU A 402 -4.03 -9.91 27.93
C GLU A 402 -4.61 -8.51 28.11
N GLN A 403 -4.89 -7.79 27.03
CA GLN A 403 -5.51 -6.47 27.06
C GLN A 403 -6.95 -6.49 27.66
N SER A 404 -7.65 -7.62 27.55
CA SER A 404 -8.95 -7.82 28.21
C SER A 404 -8.84 -8.25 29.69
N GLY A 405 -7.62 -8.33 30.24
CA GLY A 405 -7.35 -8.76 31.61
C GLY A 405 -7.32 -10.29 31.84
N ASN A 406 -7.39 -11.08 30.77
CA ASN A 406 -7.40 -12.55 30.88
C ASN A 406 -6.00 -13.14 30.62
N TRP A 407 -5.03 -12.76 31.45
CA TRP A 407 -3.64 -13.21 31.35
C TRP A 407 -3.48 -14.75 31.40
N ARG A 408 -4.35 -15.42 32.16
CA ARG A 408 -4.31 -16.89 32.25
C ARG A 408 -4.48 -17.54 30.87
N ASP A 409 -5.48 -17.14 30.12
CA ASP A 409 -5.78 -17.71 28.83
C ASP A 409 -4.80 -17.20 27.77
N ALA A 410 -4.28 -15.97 27.91
CA ALA A 410 -3.17 -15.47 27.08
C ALA A 410 -1.94 -16.36 27.18
N LYS A 411 -1.52 -16.73 28.39
CA LYS A 411 -0.40 -17.69 28.60
C LYS A 411 -0.67 -19.06 27.97
N ALA A 412 -1.90 -19.54 28.01
CA ALA A 412 -2.24 -20.82 27.37
C ALA A 412 -2.10 -20.78 25.85
N GLU A 413 -2.52 -19.70 25.20
CA GLU A 413 -2.32 -19.49 23.75
C GLU A 413 -0.83 -19.38 23.38
N LEU A 414 -0.05 -18.62 24.16
CA LEU A 414 1.39 -18.49 23.95
C LEU A 414 2.11 -19.85 24.11
N ALA A 415 1.71 -20.65 25.11
CA ALA A 415 2.28 -21.98 25.30
C ALA A 415 1.98 -22.91 24.11
N LEU A 416 0.81 -22.78 23.47
CA LEU A 416 0.50 -23.50 22.24
C LEU A 416 1.35 -22.99 21.07
N ALA A 417 1.47 -21.68 20.89
CA ALA A 417 2.30 -21.11 19.83
C ALA A 417 3.79 -21.50 19.98
N MET A 418 4.30 -21.54 21.21
CA MET A 418 5.69 -21.90 21.50
C MET A 418 6.00 -23.39 21.31
N LYS A 419 5.01 -24.28 21.26
CA LYS A 419 5.26 -25.68 20.85
C LYS A 419 5.74 -25.77 19.42
N ASP A 420 5.19 -24.93 18.57
CA ASP A 420 5.45 -24.92 17.14
C ASP A 420 6.68 -24.03 16.82
N GLN A 421 6.86 -22.95 17.58
CA GLN A 421 7.89 -21.94 17.39
C GLN A 421 8.66 -21.64 18.71
N PRO A 422 9.43 -22.59 19.26
CA PRO A 422 10.02 -22.45 20.61
C PRO A 422 11.11 -21.38 20.71
N GLU A 423 11.69 -20.98 19.59
CA GLU A 423 12.72 -19.95 19.52
C GLU A 423 12.25 -18.64 18.87
N ASN A 424 10.94 -18.48 18.67
CA ASN A 424 10.42 -17.26 18.08
C ASN A 424 10.60 -16.07 19.04
N PRO A 425 11.37 -15.02 18.63
CA PRO A 425 11.70 -13.91 19.51
C PRO A 425 10.48 -13.09 19.94
N LEU A 426 9.43 -13.01 19.10
CA LEU A 426 8.19 -12.28 19.45
C LEU A 426 7.42 -13.00 20.56
N LEU A 427 7.30 -14.33 20.48
CA LEU A 427 6.64 -15.15 21.50
C LEU A 427 7.41 -15.12 22.82
N LEU A 428 8.73 -15.27 22.75
CA LEU A 428 9.62 -15.19 23.92
C LEU A 428 9.52 -13.82 24.59
N ASN A 429 9.55 -12.75 23.79
CA ASN A 429 9.44 -11.38 24.31
C ASN A 429 8.07 -11.14 24.98
N PHE A 430 6.99 -11.47 24.29
CA PHE A 430 5.64 -11.23 24.81
C PHE A 430 5.39 -11.98 26.12
N LEU A 431 5.72 -13.26 26.19
CA LEU A 431 5.54 -14.05 27.40
C LEU A 431 6.47 -13.59 28.53
N GLY A 432 7.75 -13.33 28.19
CA GLY A 432 8.74 -12.86 29.17
C GLY A 432 8.36 -11.50 29.77
N TYR A 433 8.02 -10.53 28.92
CA TYR A 433 7.58 -9.19 29.35
C TYR A 433 6.30 -9.26 30.20
N GLY A 434 5.28 -10.00 29.76
CA GLY A 434 4.04 -10.16 30.50
C GLY A 434 4.21 -10.81 31.89
N LYS A 435 5.17 -11.75 32.03
CA LYS A 435 5.57 -12.31 33.34
C LYS A 435 6.30 -11.27 34.20
N LEU A 436 7.23 -10.49 33.61
CA LEU A 436 7.97 -9.44 34.34
C LEU A 436 7.04 -8.39 34.93
N GLU A 437 6.06 -7.94 34.14
CA GLU A 437 5.06 -6.96 34.63
C GLU A 437 4.29 -7.46 35.82
N ARG A 438 4.01 -8.75 35.90
CA ARG A 438 3.23 -9.39 36.96
C ARG A 438 4.07 -9.98 38.08
N GLY A 439 5.41 -9.87 37.98
CA GLY A 439 6.33 -10.46 38.97
C GLY A 439 6.32 -12.00 38.98
N GLU A 440 5.88 -12.64 37.87
CA GLU A 440 5.81 -14.10 37.76
C GLU A 440 7.15 -14.65 37.24
N ASP A 441 7.69 -15.68 37.90
CA ASP A 441 8.86 -16.44 37.48
C ASP A 441 9.99 -15.57 36.91
N MET A 442 10.42 -14.56 37.66
CA MET A 442 11.30 -13.47 37.25
C MET A 442 12.61 -13.97 36.55
N ASP A 443 13.17 -15.10 36.96
CA ASP A 443 14.40 -15.65 36.37
C ASP A 443 14.12 -16.24 34.99
N GLU A 444 13.01 -16.94 34.81
CA GLU A 444 12.56 -17.47 33.52
C GLU A 444 12.16 -16.33 32.59
N ALA A 445 11.42 -15.37 33.09
CA ALA A 445 10.99 -14.20 32.32
C ALA A 445 12.18 -13.40 31.76
N GLU A 446 13.19 -13.14 32.61
CA GLU A 446 14.42 -12.48 32.17
C GLU A 446 15.17 -13.33 31.13
N ALA A 447 15.27 -14.65 31.32
CA ALA A 447 15.93 -15.53 30.36
C ALA A 447 15.23 -15.51 28.99
N MET A 448 13.89 -15.43 28.96
CA MET A 448 13.09 -15.30 27.74
C MET A 448 13.37 -14.00 27.00
N VAL A 449 13.29 -12.84 27.66
CA VAL A 449 13.54 -11.55 26.97
C VAL A 449 15.00 -11.41 26.57
N ARG A 450 15.94 -11.95 27.33
CA ARG A 450 17.36 -11.99 26.98
C ARG A 450 17.61 -12.84 25.72
N LYS A 451 16.95 -14.00 25.63
CA LYS A 451 17.02 -14.87 24.44
C LYS A 451 16.39 -14.15 23.22
N ALA A 452 15.24 -13.50 23.39
CA ALA A 452 14.59 -12.73 22.33
C ALA A 452 15.52 -11.61 21.82
N SER A 453 16.16 -10.85 22.71
CA SER A 453 17.09 -9.78 22.34
C SER A 453 18.36 -10.31 21.65
N ALA A 454 18.83 -11.50 22.02
CA ALA A 454 19.96 -12.13 21.32
C ALA A 454 19.59 -12.56 19.88
N LEU A 455 18.34 -12.98 19.66
CA LEU A 455 17.83 -13.38 18.35
C LEU A 455 17.49 -12.17 17.45
N ARG A 456 17.10 -11.05 18.04
CA ARG A 456 16.80 -9.79 17.34
C ARG A 456 17.44 -8.58 18.03
N PRO A 457 18.76 -8.41 17.91
CA PRO A 457 19.50 -7.37 18.65
C PRO A 457 19.16 -5.93 18.21
N ASP A 458 18.63 -5.76 16.99
CA ASP A 458 18.27 -4.46 16.41
C ASP A 458 16.79 -4.08 16.61
N ASP A 459 16.00 -4.96 17.24
CA ASP A 459 14.59 -4.67 17.54
C ASP A 459 14.51 -3.82 18.80
N ALA A 460 14.00 -2.58 18.66
CA ALA A 460 13.93 -1.60 19.73
C ALA A 460 13.00 -2.07 20.87
N SER A 461 11.83 -2.63 20.56
CA SER A 461 10.85 -3.09 21.56
C SER A 461 11.36 -4.30 22.35
N ILE A 462 12.04 -5.24 21.68
CA ILE A 462 12.66 -6.38 22.36
C ILE A 462 13.84 -5.91 23.22
N THR A 463 14.62 -4.94 22.74
CA THR A 463 15.73 -4.35 23.50
C THR A 463 15.21 -3.60 24.73
N ASP A 464 14.10 -2.87 24.61
CA ASP A 464 13.41 -2.22 25.71
C ASP A 464 12.97 -3.22 26.77
N SER A 465 12.28 -4.30 26.37
CA SER A 465 11.86 -5.36 27.30
C SER A 465 13.03 -5.94 28.10
N LEU A 466 14.22 -6.09 27.49
CA LEU A 466 15.43 -6.50 28.21
C LEU A 466 15.89 -5.45 29.22
N GLY A 467 15.91 -4.17 28.81
CA GLY A 467 16.27 -3.06 29.70
C GLY A 467 15.30 -2.92 30.86
N TRP A 468 14.01 -3.14 30.60
CA TRP A 468 12.98 -3.16 31.63
C TRP A 468 13.15 -4.34 32.61
N ALA A 469 13.49 -5.55 32.12
CA ALA A 469 13.84 -6.69 32.95
C ALA A 469 15.04 -6.37 33.88
N GLU A 470 16.07 -5.72 33.35
CA GLU A 470 17.23 -5.29 34.13
C GLU A 470 16.87 -4.26 35.17
N PHE A 471 15.95 -3.33 34.86
CA PHE A 471 15.40 -2.33 35.80
C PHE A 471 14.62 -3.01 36.92
N LYS A 472 13.66 -3.90 36.60
CA LYS A 472 12.88 -4.66 37.63
C LYS A 472 13.77 -5.50 38.54
N ARG A 473 14.95 -5.92 38.06
CA ARG A 473 15.98 -6.65 38.84
C ARG A 473 16.94 -5.75 39.60
N GLY A 474 16.75 -4.43 39.53
CA GLY A 474 17.60 -3.45 40.23
C GLY A 474 18.99 -3.22 39.64
N ARG A 475 19.25 -3.72 38.43
CA ARG A 475 20.54 -3.54 37.73
C ARG A 475 20.57 -2.22 36.94
N LEU A 476 20.44 -1.11 37.67
CA LEU A 476 20.22 0.22 37.08
C LEU A 476 21.26 0.64 36.02
N PRO A 477 22.59 0.42 36.19
CA PRO A 477 23.55 0.82 35.16
C PRO A 477 23.35 0.08 33.83
N GLN A 478 23.08 -1.23 33.88
CA GLN A 478 22.78 -2.06 32.73
C GLN A 478 21.46 -1.65 32.08
N ALA A 479 20.40 -1.51 32.88
CA ALA A 479 19.08 -1.09 32.41
C ALA A 479 19.16 0.24 31.63
N ILE A 480 19.84 1.25 32.18
CA ILE A 480 19.98 2.55 31.50
C ILE A 480 20.72 2.39 30.17
N MET A 481 21.80 1.62 30.13
CA MET A 481 22.56 1.39 28.89
C MET A 481 21.70 0.69 27.83
N THR A 482 20.95 -0.34 28.23
CA THR A 482 20.08 -1.11 27.32
C THR A 482 18.89 -0.26 26.83
N LEU A 483 18.23 0.49 27.73
CA LEU A 483 17.12 1.38 27.38
C LEU A 483 17.56 2.56 26.51
N GLN A 484 18.77 3.12 26.73
CA GLN A 484 19.33 4.15 25.85
C GLN A 484 19.54 3.61 24.42
N ARG A 485 19.99 2.36 24.30
CA ARG A 485 20.13 1.72 22.96
C ARG A 485 18.77 1.55 22.29
N ALA A 486 17.73 1.10 23.03
CA ALA A 486 16.38 0.99 22.52
C ALA A 486 15.83 2.35 22.07
N ALA A 487 15.99 3.39 22.90
CA ALA A 487 15.56 4.76 22.61
C ALA A 487 16.30 5.40 21.42
N GLN A 488 17.54 5.00 21.14
CA GLN A 488 18.27 5.42 19.95
C GLN A 488 17.77 4.70 18.68
N ALA A 489 17.36 3.43 18.79
CA ALA A 489 16.86 2.65 17.67
C ALA A 489 15.44 3.11 17.27
N ASP A 490 14.58 3.40 18.24
CA ASP A 490 13.25 4.00 18.00
C ASP A 490 12.97 5.15 18.98
N PRO A 491 13.36 6.37 18.63
CA PRO A 491 13.15 7.54 19.47
C PRO A 491 11.69 8.01 19.53
N ALA A 492 10.82 7.52 18.66
CA ALA A 492 9.42 7.91 18.59
C ALA A 492 8.51 7.06 19.48
N GLN A 493 8.95 5.90 19.93
CA GLN A 493 8.15 5.01 20.79
C GLN A 493 8.07 5.55 22.22
N ALA A 494 6.87 5.96 22.65
CA ALA A 494 6.64 6.61 23.93
C ALA A 494 7.01 5.72 25.13
N GLU A 495 6.67 4.43 25.09
CA GLU A 495 6.94 3.46 26.16
C GLU A 495 8.45 3.32 26.43
N ILE A 496 9.27 3.20 25.38
CA ILE A 496 10.74 3.10 25.50
C ILE A 496 11.30 4.35 26.21
N GLN A 497 10.84 5.53 25.82
CA GLN A 497 11.28 6.79 26.43
C GLN A 497 10.81 6.89 27.89
N GLU A 498 9.64 6.37 28.20
CA GLU A 498 9.13 6.33 29.56
C GLU A 498 9.95 5.40 30.45
N HIS A 499 10.24 4.16 30.02
CA HIS A 499 11.08 3.21 30.73
C HIS A 499 12.49 3.76 30.99
N LEU A 500 13.07 4.41 29.98
CA LEU A 500 14.36 5.08 30.15
C LEU A 500 14.28 6.18 31.21
N GLY A 501 13.22 6.98 31.20
CA GLY A 501 12.99 8.04 32.18
C GLY A 501 12.86 7.47 33.60
N ASP A 502 12.12 6.39 33.78
CA ASP A 502 11.93 5.71 35.05
C ASP A 502 13.27 5.15 35.61
N ALA A 503 14.05 4.50 34.77
CA ALA A 503 15.37 3.99 35.15
C ALA A 503 16.36 5.11 35.51
N LEU A 504 16.39 6.19 34.75
CA LEU A 504 17.22 7.37 35.03
C LEU A 504 16.81 8.05 36.37
N PHE A 505 15.51 8.15 36.63
CA PHE A 505 15.01 8.77 37.86
C PHE A 505 15.43 7.98 39.09
N VAL A 506 15.25 6.64 39.07
CA VAL A 506 15.64 5.75 40.17
C VAL A 506 17.15 5.77 40.39
N ALA A 507 17.94 5.92 39.31
CA ALA A 507 19.40 6.12 39.38
C ALA A 507 19.83 7.51 39.89
N GLY A 508 18.89 8.40 40.24
CA GLY A 508 19.17 9.76 40.72
C GLY A 508 19.42 10.79 39.63
N ARG A 509 19.39 10.41 38.34
CA ARG A 509 19.60 11.27 37.16
C ARG A 509 18.32 12.01 36.78
N ARG A 510 17.74 12.74 37.77
CA ARG A 510 16.40 13.35 37.69
C ARG A 510 16.23 14.35 36.54
N TYR A 511 17.27 15.03 36.16
CA TYR A 511 17.24 15.98 35.05
C TYR A 511 17.05 15.24 33.72
N GLU A 512 17.85 14.23 33.50
CA GLU A 512 17.77 13.41 32.27
C GLU A 512 16.46 12.60 32.20
N ALA A 513 15.96 12.10 33.34
CA ALA A 513 14.66 11.46 33.40
C ALA A 513 13.52 12.34 32.85
N ARG A 514 13.53 13.63 33.23
CA ARG A 514 12.52 14.59 32.72
C ARG A 514 12.62 14.82 31.23
N PHE A 515 13.81 14.73 30.62
CA PHE A 515 13.94 14.80 29.17
C PHE A 515 13.36 13.56 28.49
N ALA A 516 13.63 12.37 29.00
CA ALA A 516 13.09 11.13 28.48
C ALA A 516 11.54 11.12 28.58
N TRP A 517 10.96 11.48 29.72
CA TRP A 517 9.50 11.59 29.85
C TRP A 517 8.88 12.66 28.96
N ARG A 518 9.57 13.77 28.67
CA ARG A 518 9.09 14.76 27.69
C ARG A 518 9.13 14.20 26.27
N ALA A 519 10.15 13.40 25.93
CA ALA A 519 10.19 12.70 24.65
C ALA A 519 9.03 11.69 24.53
N ALA A 520 8.75 10.94 25.60
CA ALA A 520 7.59 10.06 25.67
C ALA A 520 6.27 10.83 25.42
N LEU A 521 6.09 11.98 26.09
CA LEU A 521 4.86 12.78 26.02
C LEU A 521 4.55 13.29 24.59
N VAL A 522 5.56 13.47 23.73
CA VAL A 522 5.37 13.96 22.35
C VAL A 522 4.55 12.96 21.52
N ASN A 523 4.74 11.66 21.75
CA ASN A 523 4.13 10.59 20.98
C ASN A 523 3.18 9.72 21.81
N ALA A 524 2.86 10.13 23.05
CA ALA A 524 2.01 9.39 23.95
C ALA A 524 0.54 9.39 23.51
N GLU A 525 -0.15 8.30 23.76
CA GLU A 525 -1.61 8.25 23.67
C GLU A 525 -2.26 9.18 24.72
N LYS A 526 -3.49 9.61 24.43
CA LYS A 526 -4.19 10.59 25.30
C LYS A 526 -4.33 10.10 26.74
N GLU A 527 -4.52 8.81 26.91
CA GLU A 527 -4.67 8.14 28.21
C GLU A 527 -3.43 8.26 29.08
N ASP A 528 -2.22 8.23 28.46
CA ASP A 528 -0.94 8.28 29.16
C ASP A 528 -0.41 9.69 29.42
N MET A 529 -0.91 10.68 28.66
CA MET A 529 -0.42 12.07 28.75
C MET A 529 -0.47 12.62 30.17
N GLN A 530 -1.55 12.35 30.93
CA GLN A 530 -1.70 12.85 32.29
C GLN A 530 -0.68 12.21 33.24
N ARG A 531 -0.45 10.91 33.10
CA ARG A 531 0.52 10.15 33.90
C ARG A 531 1.96 10.62 33.61
N LEU A 532 2.32 10.78 32.36
CA LEU A 532 3.62 11.28 31.93
C LEU A 532 3.86 12.73 32.41
N GLN A 533 2.84 13.60 32.30
CA GLN A 533 2.95 14.97 32.82
C GLN A 533 3.18 14.99 34.34
N ALA A 534 2.50 14.11 35.08
CA ALA A 534 2.71 14.00 36.53
C ALA A 534 4.15 13.52 36.88
N LYS A 535 4.74 12.60 36.09
CA LYS A 535 6.16 12.21 36.21
C LYS A 535 7.10 13.38 35.98
N ILE A 536 6.86 14.20 34.96
CA ILE A 536 7.67 15.37 34.62
C ILE A 536 7.64 16.38 35.78
N ASP A 537 6.48 16.64 36.36
CA ASP A 537 6.29 17.67 37.39
C ASP A 537 6.77 17.20 38.75
N SER A 538 6.37 16.01 39.18
CA SER A 538 6.53 15.53 40.55
C SER A 538 7.53 14.37 40.70
N GLY A 539 7.97 13.76 39.58
CA GLY A 539 8.85 12.60 39.57
C GLY A 539 8.09 11.27 39.65
N LEU A 540 8.84 10.18 39.69
CA LEU A 540 8.31 8.83 39.74
C LEU A 540 7.78 8.51 41.15
N THR A 541 6.54 8.07 41.23
CA THR A 541 5.86 7.60 42.46
C THR A 541 5.15 6.29 42.15
N SER A 542 4.65 5.58 43.17
CA SER A 542 3.82 4.39 42.98
C SER A 542 2.55 4.65 42.15
N ALA A 543 2.03 5.88 42.17
CA ALA A 543 0.86 6.30 41.38
C ALA A 543 1.18 6.68 39.93
N THR A 544 2.45 6.93 39.61
CA THR A 544 2.92 7.36 38.28
C THR A 544 3.85 6.34 37.63
N ALA A 545 4.12 5.20 38.26
CA ALA A 545 4.94 4.13 37.66
C ALA A 545 4.30 3.62 36.36
N ALA A 546 5.14 3.24 35.40
CA ALA A 546 4.68 2.54 34.21
C ALA A 546 4.03 1.19 34.63
N HIS A 547 3.01 0.83 33.92
CA HIS A 547 2.27 -0.43 34.18
C HIS A 547 2.89 -1.58 33.43
#